data_a40f0c496a986d348f9565941c84d390
#
_entry.id   a40f0c496a986d348f9565941c84d390
#
_cell.length_a   1.000
_cell.length_b   1.000
_cell.length_c   1.000
_cell.angle_alpha   90.00
_cell.angle_beta   90.00
_cell.angle_gamma   90.00
#
_symmetry.space_group_name_H-M   'P 1'
#
loop_
_entity.id
_entity.type
_entity.pdbx_description
1 polymer ?
#
loop_
_entity_poly.entity_id
_entity_poly.type
_entity_poly.pdbx_seq_one_letter_code
_entity_poly.pdbx_strand_id
1 'polypeptide(L)'
;RQRQMCIRDRSYPLQLPSFWVALMFLGAVCVTEEGTQRARIFAEKLLTGLLALTAVGLFVGQKGNYEAYRRWGRMQMLYNNKAYESVAEDYHSLHDKLKHKPEFLFEEAQCLSKTEQYTEAIRVLERAKRLSGDPMIRYMIAKNRQALGDYREAERELLQAIEILPERLYPYYLLAKLYAEPEFYQEDKFRAAAGAVLTKEPKVESTAVREMRTEIKKILEKK
;
A
#
# COMPACT_ATOMS: atom_id res chain seq x y z
N ARG A 1 -1.17 14.61 -10.95
CA ARG A 1 -1.35 15.27 -9.62
C ARG A 1 -1.59 14.29 -8.47
N GLN A 2 -2.17 13.10 -8.67
CA GLN A 2 -2.35 12.12 -7.58
C GLN A 2 -1.04 11.46 -7.11
N ARG A 3 -0.04 11.29 -7.96
CA ARG A 3 1.29 10.80 -7.55
C ARG A 3 2.02 11.78 -6.60
N GLN A 4 1.73 13.08 -6.70
CA GLN A 4 2.34 14.08 -5.81
C GLN A 4 1.73 14.11 -4.40
N MET A 5 0.45 13.73 -4.22
CA MET A 5 -0.15 13.64 -2.88
C MET A 5 0.42 12.49 -2.06
N CYS A 6 0.68 11.32 -2.66
CA CYS A 6 1.31 10.19 -1.96
C CYS A 6 2.79 10.45 -1.59
N ILE A 7 3.48 11.31 -2.34
CA ILE A 7 4.87 11.69 -2.04
C ILE A 7 4.92 12.70 -0.88
N ARG A 8 3.92 13.56 -0.75
CA ARG A 8 3.87 14.61 0.29
C ARG A 8 3.64 14.07 1.69
N ASP A 9 2.94 12.93 1.84
CA ASP A 9 2.74 12.27 3.14
C ASP A 9 3.96 11.49 3.64
N ARG A 10 4.98 11.29 2.80
CA ARG A 10 6.21 10.55 3.16
C ARG A 10 7.34 11.43 3.66
N SER A 11 7.23 12.74 3.55
CA SER A 11 8.31 13.65 3.91
C SER A 11 8.10 14.32 5.27
N TYR A 12 7.98 13.52 6.32
CA TYR A 12 8.25 14.00 7.66
C TYR A 12 9.78 13.99 7.84
N PRO A 13 10.46 15.17 7.87
CA PRO A 13 11.90 15.25 8.05
C PRO A 13 12.38 14.52 9.29
N LEU A 14 11.52 14.47 10.34
CA LEU A 14 11.74 13.78 11.60
C LEU A 14 11.86 12.23 11.48
N GLN A 15 11.42 11.63 10.36
CA GLN A 15 11.55 10.19 10.11
C GLN A 15 12.82 9.82 9.35
N LEU A 16 13.58 10.81 8.88
CA LEU A 16 14.84 10.57 8.20
C LEU A 16 15.98 10.54 9.23
N PRO A 17 16.74 9.43 9.32
CA PRO A 17 17.90 9.35 10.22
C PRO A 17 18.91 10.48 10.02
N SER A 18 19.05 10.96 8.77
CA SER A 18 19.89 12.10 8.41
C SER A 18 19.46 13.43 9.07
N PHE A 19 18.15 13.62 9.31
CA PHE A 19 17.65 14.80 10.00
C PHE A 19 18.08 14.81 11.47
N TRP A 20 18.01 13.67 12.16
CA TRP A 20 18.46 13.55 13.55
C TRP A 20 19.96 13.74 13.69
N VAL A 21 20.75 13.24 12.74
CA VAL A 21 22.20 13.47 12.69
C VAL A 21 22.50 14.96 12.51
N ALA A 22 21.80 15.64 11.59
CA ALA A 22 21.95 17.08 11.40
C ALA A 22 21.51 17.89 12.63
N LEU A 23 20.40 17.52 13.30
CA LEU A 23 19.90 18.17 14.51
C LEU A 23 20.87 17.98 15.68
N MET A 24 21.44 16.78 15.85
CA MET A 24 22.46 16.51 16.86
C MET A 24 23.75 17.30 16.60
N PHE A 25 24.17 17.44 15.34
CA PHE A 25 25.33 18.24 14.95
C PHE A 25 25.11 19.73 15.27
N LEU A 26 23.94 20.30 14.93
CA LEU A 26 23.55 21.66 15.27
C LEU A 26 23.49 21.86 16.78
N GLY A 27 22.91 20.90 17.53
CA GLY A 27 22.89 20.95 19.00
C GLY A 27 24.30 20.94 19.60
N ALA A 28 25.22 20.15 19.05
CA ALA A 28 26.62 20.13 19.49
C ALA A 28 27.34 21.48 19.28
N VAL A 29 27.06 22.17 18.16
CA VAL A 29 27.63 23.50 17.85
C VAL A 29 27.08 24.57 18.80
N CYS A 30 25.79 24.48 19.21
CA CYS A 30 25.16 25.46 20.10
C CYS A 30 25.60 25.37 21.56
N VAL A 31 26.10 24.21 22.03
CA VAL A 31 26.49 23.97 23.46
C VAL A 31 27.89 24.55 23.79
N THR A 32 28.62 25.09 22.82
CA THR A 32 30.04 25.38 22.96
C THR A 32 30.40 26.75 23.56
N GLU A 33 29.47 27.51 24.17
CA GLU A 33 29.78 28.90 24.56
C GLU A 33 30.28 29.14 25.97
N GLU A 34 30.19 28.24 26.96
CA GLU A 34 30.66 28.51 28.35
C GLU A 34 31.43 27.33 28.96
N GLY A 35 32.73 27.43 29.07
CA GLY A 35 33.58 26.50 29.83
C GLY A 35 35.08 26.71 29.68
N THR A 36 35.87 26.22 30.66
CA THR A 36 37.34 26.24 30.58
C THR A 36 37.81 25.43 29.37
N GLN A 37 38.84 25.93 28.68
CA GLN A 37 39.30 25.41 27.39
C GLN A 37 39.61 23.88 27.39
N ARG A 38 40.09 23.32 28.50
CA ARG A 38 40.36 21.88 28.63
C ARG A 38 39.08 21.04 28.79
N ALA A 39 38.12 21.51 29.60
CA ALA A 39 36.82 20.83 29.76
C ALA A 39 36.03 20.81 28.45
N ARG A 40 36.10 21.90 27.68
CA ARG A 40 35.48 22.08 26.35
C ARG A 40 36.02 21.05 25.33
N ILE A 41 37.36 20.93 25.22
CA ILE A 41 38.00 19.96 24.30
C ILE A 41 37.65 18.52 24.68
N PHE A 42 37.57 18.19 25.97
CA PHE A 42 37.18 16.86 26.42
C PHE A 42 35.70 16.57 26.13
N ALA A 43 34.81 17.51 26.39
CA ALA A 43 33.38 17.39 26.09
C ALA A 43 33.12 17.27 24.58
N GLU A 44 33.82 18.03 23.74
CA GLU A 44 33.74 17.94 22.28
C GLU A 44 34.17 16.57 21.76
N LYS A 45 35.28 16.03 22.26
CA LYS A 45 35.78 14.69 21.87
C LYS A 45 34.84 13.58 22.33
N LEU A 46 34.28 13.69 23.55
CA LEU A 46 33.33 12.72 24.08
C LEU A 46 32.03 12.73 23.27
N LEU A 47 31.50 13.92 22.96
CA LEU A 47 30.28 14.10 22.18
C LEU A 47 30.47 13.58 20.74
N THR A 48 31.61 13.90 20.13
CA THR A 48 31.94 13.43 18.76
C THR A 48 32.08 11.90 18.73
N GLY A 49 32.72 11.33 19.76
CA GLY A 49 32.83 9.87 19.90
C GLY A 49 31.47 9.18 20.09
N LEU A 50 30.58 9.77 20.91
CA LEU A 50 29.22 9.26 21.11
C LEU A 50 28.39 9.36 19.83
N LEU A 51 28.50 10.47 19.10
CA LEU A 51 27.82 10.66 17.82
C LEU A 51 28.33 9.65 16.76
N ALA A 52 29.63 9.41 16.70
CA ALA A 52 30.19 8.41 15.80
C ALA A 52 29.72 6.99 16.13
N LEU A 53 29.69 6.62 17.42
CA LEU A 53 29.19 5.32 17.88
C LEU A 53 27.69 5.14 17.57
N THR A 54 26.88 6.17 17.81
CA THR A 54 25.44 6.11 17.47
C THR A 54 25.22 6.02 15.97
N ALA A 55 25.98 6.75 15.16
CA ALA A 55 25.91 6.68 13.70
C ALA A 55 26.29 5.28 13.17
N VAL A 56 27.37 4.70 13.70
CA VAL A 56 27.79 3.33 13.37
C VAL A 56 26.71 2.31 13.80
N GLY A 57 26.20 2.44 15.02
CA GLY A 57 25.12 1.57 15.54
C GLY A 57 23.86 1.62 14.67
N LEU A 58 23.44 2.82 14.27
CA LEU A 58 22.31 3.02 13.35
C LEU A 58 22.61 2.41 11.98
N PHE A 59 23.78 2.61 11.44
CA PHE A 59 24.17 2.07 10.13
C PHE A 59 24.19 0.54 10.13
N VAL A 60 24.77 -0.09 11.16
CA VAL A 60 24.80 -1.55 11.29
C VAL A 60 23.37 -2.10 11.50
N GLY A 61 22.56 -1.45 12.34
CA GLY A 61 21.17 -1.84 12.59
C GLY A 61 20.27 -1.74 11.35
N GLN A 62 20.58 -0.82 10.43
CA GLN A 62 19.81 -0.62 9.19
C GLN A 62 20.22 -1.57 8.04
N LYS A 63 21.35 -2.27 8.15
CA LYS A 63 21.86 -3.14 7.07
C LYS A 63 20.83 -4.18 6.63
N GLY A 64 20.20 -4.87 7.58
CA GLY A 64 19.19 -5.89 7.28
C GLY A 64 17.93 -5.32 6.61
N ASN A 65 17.52 -4.14 7.02
CA ASN A 65 16.41 -3.43 6.40
C ASN A 65 16.76 -2.97 4.98
N TYR A 66 17.95 -2.41 4.79
CA TYR A 66 18.44 -1.97 3.48
C TYR A 66 18.46 -3.13 2.46
N GLU A 67 18.95 -4.30 2.85
CA GLU A 67 18.94 -5.49 1.98
C GLU A 67 17.53 -5.93 1.63
N ALA A 68 16.59 -5.90 2.59
CA ALA A 68 15.19 -6.21 2.32
C ALA A 68 14.56 -5.23 1.32
N TYR A 69 14.76 -3.93 1.48
CA TYR A 69 14.29 -2.92 0.51
C TYR A 69 14.92 -3.09 -0.87
N ARG A 70 16.22 -3.40 -0.91
CA ARG A 70 16.93 -3.64 -2.18
C ARG A 70 16.41 -4.88 -2.91
N ARG A 71 16.10 -5.96 -2.17
CA ARG A 71 15.46 -7.16 -2.73
C ARG A 71 14.06 -6.82 -3.25
N TRP A 72 13.25 -6.15 -2.45
CA TRP A 72 11.92 -5.71 -2.85
C TRP A 72 11.95 -4.87 -4.14
N GLY A 73 12.85 -3.90 -4.26
CA GLY A 73 12.99 -3.10 -5.48
C GLY A 73 13.31 -3.94 -6.74
N ARG A 74 14.08 -5.02 -6.61
CA ARG A 74 14.32 -5.96 -7.73
C ARG A 74 13.07 -6.78 -8.09
N MET A 75 12.35 -7.25 -7.08
CA MET A 75 11.11 -8.02 -7.27
C MET A 75 10.02 -7.19 -7.94
N GLN A 76 9.94 -5.89 -7.64
CA GLN A 76 9.00 -4.97 -8.29
C GLN A 76 9.15 -4.92 -9.83
N MET A 77 10.34 -5.13 -10.35
CA MET A 77 10.53 -5.20 -11.80
C MET A 77 9.80 -6.42 -12.41
N LEU A 78 9.91 -7.58 -11.77
CA LEU A 78 9.23 -8.81 -12.19
C LEU A 78 7.72 -8.72 -11.94
N TYR A 79 7.32 -8.17 -10.80
CA TYR A 79 5.92 -7.90 -10.47
C TYR A 79 5.25 -7.00 -11.50
N ASN A 80 5.91 -5.91 -11.92
CA ASN A 80 5.39 -5.00 -12.95
C ASN A 80 5.27 -5.68 -14.32
N ASN A 81 6.10 -6.68 -14.59
CA ASN A 81 6.02 -7.54 -15.77
C ASN A 81 5.01 -8.68 -15.62
N LYS A 82 4.20 -8.69 -14.55
CA LYS A 82 3.17 -9.69 -14.25
C LYS A 82 3.69 -11.12 -14.00
N ALA A 83 4.98 -11.27 -13.69
CA ALA A 83 5.60 -12.56 -13.34
C ALA A 83 5.31 -12.93 -11.88
N TYR A 84 4.03 -12.98 -11.48
CA TYR A 84 3.61 -13.11 -10.09
C TYR A 84 4.05 -14.42 -9.44
N GLU A 85 3.96 -15.53 -10.16
CA GLU A 85 4.34 -16.86 -9.68
C GLU A 85 5.83 -16.93 -9.32
N SER A 86 6.68 -16.30 -10.14
CA SER A 86 8.14 -16.34 -9.95
C SER A 86 8.62 -15.52 -8.74
N VAL A 87 7.79 -14.60 -8.24
CA VAL A 87 8.18 -13.72 -7.11
C VAL A 87 7.37 -13.97 -5.83
N ALA A 88 6.35 -14.82 -5.88
CA ALA A 88 5.47 -15.06 -4.74
C ALA A 88 6.24 -15.55 -3.50
N GLU A 89 7.15 -16.50 -3.67
CA GLU A 89 7.98 -17.04 -2.58
C GLU A 89 8.98 -16.01 -2.05
N ASP A 90 9.54 -15.20 -2.93
CA ASP A 90 10.43 -14.09 -2.55
C ASP A 90 9.70 -13.05 -1.71
N TYR A 91 8.46 -12.66 -2.07
CA TYR A 91 7.62 -11.78 -1.25
C TYR A 91 7.38 -12.39 0.13
N HIS A 92 7.01 -13.67 0.19
CA HIS A 92 6.80 -14.37 1.45
C HIS A 92 8.06 -14.35 2.32
N SER A 93 9.24 -14.56 1.77
CA SER A 93 10.53 -14.54 2.47
C SER A 93 10.87 -13.20 3.12
N LEU A 94 10.34 -12.10 2.58
CA LEU A 94 10.54 -10.73 3.08
C LEU A 94 9.42 -10.24 4.00
N HIS A 95 8.33 -11.02 4.15
CA HIS A 95 7.14 -10.62 4.91
C HIS A 95 7.47 -10.04 6.28
N ASP A 96 8.22 -10.75 7.10
CA ASP A 96 8.52 -10.33 8.47
C ASP A 96 9.28 -9.01 8.56
N LYS A 97 10.13 -8.72 7.58
CA LYS A 97 10.92 -7.48 7.55
C LYS A 97 10.11 -6.29 7.04
N LEU A 98 9.18 -6.52 6.11
CA LEU A 98 8.44 -5.47 5.40
C LEU A 98 6.94 -5.41 5.75
N LYS A 99 6.46 -6.23 6.69
CA LYS A 99 5.05 -6.30 7.13
C LYS A 99 4.46 -5.00 7.71
N HIS A 100 5.27 -3.95 7.86
CA HIS A 100 4.86 -2.62 8.26
C HIS A 100 4.66 -1.67 7.07
N LYS A 101 4.87 -2.15 5.83
CA LYS A 101 4.71 -1.39 4.59
C LYS A 101 3.45 -1.85 3.86
N PRO A 102 2.39 -1.03 3.79
CA PRO A 102 1.14 -1.42 3.15
C PRO A 102 1.31 -1.69 1.65
N GLU A 103 2.22 -0.98 0.97
CA GLU A 103 2.51 -1.19 -0.44
C GLU A 103 3.13 -2.57 -0.69
N PHE A 104 4.06 -2.99 0.16
CA PHE A 104 4.66 -4.33 0.09
C PHE A 104 3.61 -5.41 0.31
N LEU A 105 2.78 -5.25 1.36
CA LEU A 105 1.71 -6.20 1.65
C LEU A 105 0.68 -6.30 0.53
N PHE A 106 0.39 -5.18 -0.14
CA PHE A 106 -0.52 -5.18 -1.30
C PHE A 106 0.06 -5.97 -2.47
N GLU A 107 1.35 -5.77 -2.79
CA GLU A 107 2.04 -6.51 -3.85
C GLU A 107 2.14 -8.01 -3.52
N GLU A 108 2.50 -8.38 -2.28
CA GLU A 108 2.52 -9.75 -1.78
C GLU A 108 1.14 -10.41 -1.95
N ALA A 109 0.10 -9.75 -1.48
CA ALA A 109 -1.27 -10.27 -1.58
C ALA A 109 -1.74 -10.39 -3.04
N GLN A 110 -1.29 -9.53 -3.93
CA GLN A 110 -1.60 -9.67 -5.36
C GLN A 110 -0.90 -10.88 -5.96
N CYS A 111 0.33 -11.18 -5.59
CA CYS A 111 1.00 -12.42 -5.99
C CYS A 111 0.24 -13.65 -5.49
N LEU A 112 -0.12 -13.67 -4.20
CA LEU A 112 -0.93 -14.74 -3.59
C LEU A 112 -2.30 -14.90 -4.28
N SER A 113 -2.96 -13.80 -4.61
CA SER A 113 -4.25 -13.82 -5.33
C SER A 113 -4.10 -14.39 -6.74
N LYS A 114 -2.98 -14.14 -7.42
CA LYS A 114 -2.70 -14.66 -8.77
C LYS A 114 -2.29 -16.14 -8.77
N THR A 115 -1.76 -16.62 -7.66
CA THR A 115 -1.46 -18.05 -7.42
C THR A 115 -2.62 -18.77 -6.70
N GLU A 116 -3.83 -18.18 -6.72
CA GLU A 116 -5.07 -18.74 -6.16
C GLU A 116 -5.05 -18.99 -4.64
N GLN A 117 -4.08 -18.44 -3.93
CA GLN A 117 -3.98 -18.50 -2.47
C GLN A 117 -4.83 -17.40 -1.81
N TYR A 118 -6.14 -17.39 -2.11
CA TYR A 118 -7.06 -16.30 -1.75
C TYR A 118 -7.18 -16.06 -0.25
N THR A 119 -7.23 -17.12 0.56
CA THR A 119 -7.33 -16.99 2.01
C THR A 119 -6.12 -16.28 2.61
N GLU A 120 -4.93 -16.65 2.16
CA GLU A 120 -3.69 -16.04 2.62
C GLU A 120 -3.57 -14.60 2.11
N ALA A 121 -3.95 -14.33 0.86
CA ALA A 121 -4.03 -12.99 0.31
C ALA A 121 -4.92 -12.07 1.15
N ILE A 122 -6.10 -12.55 1.59
CA ILE A 122 -7.00 -11.79 2.46
C ILE A 122 -6.32 -11.50 3.81
N ARG A 123 -5.64 -12.48 4.41
CA ARG A 123 -4.94 -12.30 5.69
C ARG A 123 -3.89 -11.18 5.62
N VAL A 124 -3.11 -11.17 4.54
CA VAL A 124 -2.09 -10.13 4.29
C VAL A 124 -2.74 -8.77 4.04
N LEU A 125 -3.82 -8.73 3.26
CA LEU A 125 -4.57 -7.49 2.97
C LEU A 125 -5.27 -6.90 4.20
N GLU A 126 -5.80 -7.73 5.09
CA GLU A 126 -6.38 -7.28 6.36
C GLU A 126 -5.32 -6.57 7.24
N ARG A 127 -4.08 -7.01 7.17
CA ARG A 127 -2.97 -6.30 7.80
C ARG A 127 -2.68 -4.98 7.09
N ALA A 128 -2.62 -4.97 5.76
CA ALA A 128 -2.41 -3.75 4.96
C ALA A 128 -3.52 -2.71 5.22
N LYS A 129 -4.77 -3.16 5.34
CA LYS A 129 -5.95 -2.33 5.64
C LYS A 129 -5.84 -1.59 6.99
N ARG A 130 -5.18 -2.18 7.99
CA ARG A 130 -4.91 -1.52 9.27
C ARG A 130 -3.82 -0.45 9.20
N LEU A 131 -2.96 -0.53 8.19
CA LEU A 131 -1.82 0.38 8.00
C LEU A 131 -2.12 1.51 7.00
N SER A 132 -3.13 1.33 6.14
CA SER A 132 -3.46 2.26 5.07
C SER A 132 -4.95 2.32 4.81
N GLY A 133 -5.48 3.52 4.62
CA GLY A 133 -6.86 3.77 4.17
C GLY A 133 -7.06 3.66 2.66
N ASP A 134 -6.09 3.13 1.88
CA ASP A 134 -6.21 3.02 0.43
C ASP A 134 -7.36 2.06 0.06
N PRO A 135 -8.41 2.53 -0.65
CA PRO A 135 -9.53 1.71 -1.05
C PRO A 135 -9.15 0.56 -2.01
N MET A 136 -7.97 0.63 -2.67
CA MET A 136 -7.48 -0.47 -3.50
C MET A 136 -7.28 -1.76 -2.71
N ILE A 137 -6.92 -1.65 -1.42
CA ILE A 137 -6.78 -2.80 -0.53
C ILE A 137 -8.14 -3.48 -0.35
N ARG A 138 -9.22 -2.70 -0.12
CA ARG A 138 -10.59 -3.22 0.01
C ARG A 138 -11.08 -3.88 -1.28
N TYR A 139 -10.78 -3.28 -2.43
CA TYR A 139 -11.12 -3.89 -3.72
C TYR A 139 -10.45 -5.25 -3.91
N MET A 140 -9.20 -5.38 -3.48
CA MET A 140 -8.48 -6.64 -3.56
C MET A 140 -9.06 -7.67 -2.59
N ILE A 141 -9.40 -7.27 -1.34
CA ILE A 141 -10.09 -8.15 -0.39
C ILE A 141 -11.41 -8.65 -0.99
N ALA A 142 -12.23 -7.74 -1.53
CA ALA A 142 -13.51 -8.09 -2.13
C ALA A 142 -13.37 -9.09 -3.27
N LYS A 143 -12.38 -8.91 -4.15
CA LYS A 143 -12.11 -9.85 -5.26
C LYS A 143 -11.70 -11.24 -4.76
N ASN A 144 -10.85 -11.30 -3.74
CA ASN A 144 -10.45 -12.58 -3.15
C ASN A 144 -11.61 -13.25 -2.41
N ARG A 145 -12.47 -12.49 -1.70
CA ARG A 145 -13.70 -12.97 -1.06
C ARG A 145 -14.67 -13.52 -2.11
N GLN A 146 -14.87 -12.82 -3.22
CA GLN A 146 -15.68 -13.29 -4.35
C GLN A 146 -15.15 -14.61 -4.92
N ALA A 147 -13.83 -14.75 -5.09
CA ALA A 147 -13.22 -15.98 -5.56
C ALA A 147 -13.43 -17.19 -4.60
N LEU A 148 -13.59 -16.92 -3.32
CA LEU A 148 -13.94 -17.93 -2.30
C LEU A 148 -15.45 -18.20 -2.17
N GLY A 149 -16.32 -17.49 -2.90
CA GLY A 149 -17.77 -17.56 -2.75
C GLY A 149 -18.33 -16.74 -1.58
N ASP A 150 -17.48 -15.99 -0.86
CA ASP A 150 -17.88 -15.15 0.28
C ASP A 150 -18.50 -13.82 -0.22
N TYR A 151 -19.55 -13.91 -1.02
CA TYR A 151 -20.15 -12.76 -1.73
C TYR A 151 -20.64 -11.65 -0.79
N ARG A 152 -21.20 -11.99 0.39
CA ARG A 152 -21.69 -10.99 1.36
C ARG A 152 -20.55 -10.15 1.95
N GLU A 153 -19.43 -10.79 2.24
CA GLU A 153 -18.25 -10.12 2.75
C GLU A 153 -17.59 -9.25 1.65
N ALA A 154 -17.58 -9.74 0.40
CA ALA A 154 -17.14 -8.96 -0.76
C ALA A 154 -17.99 -7.70 -0.96
N GLU A 155 -19.32 -7.82 -0.88
CA GLU A 155 -20.26 -6.69 -0.92
C GLU A 155 -19.93 -5.66 0.15
N ARG A 156 -19.75 -6.10 1.40
CA ARG A 156 -19.45 -5.21 2.53
C ARG A 156 -18.17 -4.39 2.30
N GLU A 157 -17.08 -5.02 1.85
CA GLU A 157 -15.83 -4.33 1.59
C GLU A 157 -15.95 -3.30 0.44
N LEU A 158 -16.75 -3.62 -0.60
CA LEU A 158 -16.99 -2.69 -1.71
C LEU A 158 -17.86 -1.50 -1.29
N LEU A 159 -18.88 -1.71 -0.47
CA LEU A 159 -19.71 -0.64 0.07
C LEU A 159 -18.89 0.31 0.96
N GLN A 160 -18.06 -0.22 1.84
CA GLN A 160 -17.15 0.59 2.66
C GLN A 160 -16.13 1.37 1.80
N ALA A 161 -15.68 0.79 0.70
CA ALA A 161 -14.80 1.50 -0.22
C ALA A 161 -15.50 2.66 -0.96
N ILE A 162 -16.80 2.53 -1.24
CA ILE A 162 -17.64 3.62 -1.78
C ILE A 162 -17.79 4.75 -0.75
N GLU A 163 -17.99 4.42 0.53
CA GLU A 163 -18.06 5.44 1.60
C GLU A 163 -16.78 6.27 1.69
N ILE A 164 -15.60 5.66 1.47
CA ILE A 164 -14.30 6.37 1.48
C ILE A 164 -14.15 7.28 0.25
N LEU A 165 -14.50 6.78 -0.94
CA LEU A 165 -14.36 7.50 -2.22
C LEU A 165 -15.60 7.31 -3.11
N PRO A 166 -16.71 7.99 -2.82
CA PRO A 166 -17.98 7.80 -3.52
C PRO A 166 -17.92 8.19 -5.01
N GLU A 167 -16.97 9.05 -5.39
CA GLU A 167 -16.81 9.51 -6.78
C GLU A 167 -16.06 8.50 -7.68
N ARG A 168 -15.50 7.44 -7.11
CA ARG A 168 -14.80 6.41 -7.89
C ARG A 168 -15.77 5.46 -8.58
N LEU A 169 -15.57 5.24 -9.87
CA LEU A 169 -16.40 4.34 -10.68
C LEU A 169 -16.13 2.86 -10.38
N TYR A 170 -14.88 2.54 -10.09
CA TYR A 170 -14.40 1.18 -9.99
C TYR A 170 -15.13 0.30 -8.95
N PRO A 171 -15.46 0.77 -7.73
CA PRO A 171 -16.20 -0.06 -6.78
C PRO A 171 -17.64 -0.37 -7.25
N TYR A 172 -18.32 0.55 -7.95
CA TYR A 172 -19.62 0.29 -8.52
C TYR A 172 -19.55 -0.78 -9.62
N TYR A 173 -18.50 -0.72 -10.45
CA TYR A 173 -18.24 -1.76 -11.46
C TYR A 173 -18.04 -3.12 -10.81
N LEU A 174 -17.25 -3.22 -9.72
CA LEU A 174 -17.05 -4.48 -8.99
C LEU A 174 -18.34 -4.97 -8.34
N LEU A 175 -19.17 -4.08 -7.76
CA LEU A 175 -20.48 -4.45 -7.22
C LEU A 175 -21.43 -4.95 -8.31
N ALA A 176 -21.46 -4.32 -9.46
CA ALA A 176 -22.29 -4.78 -10.57
C ALA A 176 -21.88 -6.19 -11.01
N LYS A 177 -20.59 -6.49 -11.09
CA LYS A 177 -20.09 -7.84 -11.38
C LYS A 177 -20.46 -8.82 -10.29
N LEU A 178 -20.31 -8.45 -9.02
CA LEU A 178 -20.66 -9.27 -7.87
C LEU A 178 -22.14 -9.66 -7.89
N TYR A 179 -23.05 -8.68 -8.12
CA TYR A 179 -24.48 -8.95 -8.18
C TYR A 179 -24.92 -9.67 -9.46
N ALA A 180 -24.09 -9.74 -10.47
CA ALA A 180 -24.33 -10.50 -11.70
C ALA A 180 -23.93 -11.98 -11.57
N GLU A 181 -23.19 -12.37 -10.52
CA GLU A 181 -22.81 -13.76 -10.27
C GLU A 181 -24.06 -14.65 -10.08
N PRO A 182 -24.15 -15.82 -10.74
CA PRO A 182 -25.35 -16.67 -10.65
C PRO A 182 -25.71 -17.07 -9.24
N GLU A 183 -24.73 -17.34 -8.39
CA GLU A 183 -24.90 -17.77 -7.00
C GLU A 183 -25.28 -16.63 -6.05
N PHE A 184 -25.14 -15.37 -6.48
CA PHE A 184 -25.41 -14.18 -5.69
C PHE A 184 -26.24 -13.14 -6.43
N TYR A 185 -26.97 -13.55 -7.46
CA TYR A 185 -27.73 -12.67 -8.32
C TYR A 185 -28.80 -11.87 -7.57
N GLN A 186 -28.74 -10.54 -7.68
CA GLN A 186 -29.69 -9.59 -7.08
C GLN A 186 -30.00 -8.50 -8.11
N GLU A 187 -31.11 -8.67 -8.83
CA GLU A 187 -31.48 -7.85 -9.99
C GLU A 187 -31.50 -6.34 -9.68
N ASP A 188 -32.18 -5.93 -8.60
CA ASP A 188 -32.34 -4.51 -8.27
C ASP A 188 -30.99 -3.87 -7.94
N LYS A 189 -30.15 -4.55 -7.16
CA LYS A 189 -28.83 -4.08 -6.81
C LYS A 189 -27.87 -4.08 -8.01
N PHE A 190 -27.99 -5.10 -8.87
CA PHE A 190 -27.23 -5.15 -10.11
C PHE A 190 -27.57 -3.95 -11.00
N ARG A 191 -28.87 -3.69 -11.23
CA ARG A 191 -29.32 -2.55 -12.05
C ARG A 191 -28.88 -1.21 -11.47
N ALA A 192 -28.98 -1.05 -10.15
CA ALA A 192 -28.52 0.18 -9.48
C ALA A 192 -27.00 0.39 -9.63
N ALA A 193 -26.19 -0.64 -9.39
CA ALA A 193 -24.74 -0.56 -9.54
C ALA A 193 -24.30 -0.35 -10.99
N ALA A 194 -24.93 -1.06 -11.94
CA ALA A 194 -24.70 -0.92 -13.37
C ALA A 194 -25.09 0.49 -13.86
N GLY A 195 -26.24 1.01 -13.40
CA GLY A 195 -26.68 2.38 -13.67
C GLY A 195 -25.64 3.40 -13.21
N ALA A 196 -25.10 3.24 -11.98
CA ALA A 196 -24.06 4.11 -11.48
C ALA A 196 -22.78 4.08 -12.35
N VAL A 197 -22.39 2.92 -12.88
CA VAL A 197 -21.22 2.81 -13.80
C VAL A 197 -21.46 3.55 -15.10
N LEU A 198 -22.69 3.51 -15.63
CA LEU A 198 -23.02 4.09 -16.92
C LEU A 198 -23.26 5.60 -16.86
N THR A 199 -23.85 6.11 -15.77
CA THR A 199 -24.28 7.51 -15.66
C THR A 199 -23.28 8.40 -14.92
N LYS A 200 -22.51 7.85 -13.98
CA LYS A 200 -21.58 8.63 -13.16
C LYS A 200 -20.44 9.19 -14.01
N GLU A 201 -20.19 10.49 -13.92
CA GLU A 201 -19.08 11.13 -14.62
C GLU A 201 -17.74 10.78 -13.97
N PRO A 202 -16.78 10.22 -14.72
CA PRO A 202 -15.45 9.96 -14.20
C PRO A 202 -14.64 11.26 -14.13
N LYS A 203 -13.75 11.37 -13.17
CA LYS A 203 -12.79 12.49 -13.09
C LYS A 203 -11.94 12.67 -14.36
N VAL A 204 -11.63 11.57 -15.03
CA VAL A 204 -10.88 11.51 -16.29
C VAL A 204 -11.44 10.36 -17.11
N GLU A 205 -11.86 10.66 -18.33
CA GLU A 205 -12.25 9.64 -19.30
C GLU A 205 -11.00 8.88 -19.73
N SER A 206 -10.98 7.58 -19.46
CA SER A 206 -9.84 6.71 -19.76
C SER A 206 -10.29 5.45 -20.50
N THR A 207 -9.36 4.74 -21.14
CA THR A 207 -9.64 3.46 -21.77
C THR A 207 -10.26 2.48 -20.78
N ALA A 208 -9.75 2.43 -19.55
CA ALA A 208 -10.30 1.58 -18.49
C ALA A 208 -11.76 1.89 -18.15
N VAL A 209 -12.16 3.17 -18.13
CA VAL A 209 -13.57 3.57 -17.92
C VAL A 209 -14.45 3.07 -19.07
N ARG A 210 -13.99 3.23 -20.30
CA ARG A 210 -14.73 2.76 -21.50
C ARG A 210 -14.87 1.23 -21.49
N GLU A 211 -13.83 0.51 -21.14
CA GLU A 211 -13.87 -0.95 -21.00
C GLU A 211 -14.87 -1.40 -19.94
N MET A 212 -14.84 -0.81 -18.74
CA MET A 212 -15.80 -1.10 -17.66
C MET A 212 -17.25 -0.86 -18.12
N ARG A 213 -17.53 0.26 -18.76
CA ARG A 213 -18.86 0.57 -19.29
C ARG A 213 -19.31 -0.41 -20.38
N THR A 214 -18.40 -0.78 -21.28
CA THR A 214 -18.68 -1.76 -22.35
C THR A 214 -18.98 -3.14 -21.77
N GLU A 215 -18.22 -3.57 -20.76
CA GLU A 215 -18.44 -4.84 -20.09
C GLU A 215 -19.80 -4.87 -19.36
N ILE A 216 -20.14 -3.81 -18.62
CA ILE A 216 -21.44 -3.72 -17.95
C ILE A 216 -22.61 -3.73 -18.93
N LYS A 217 -22.52 -3.03 -20.08
CA LYS A 217 -23.53 -3.09 -21.13
C LYS A 217 -23.75 -4.51 -21.63
N LYS A 218 -22.66 -5.23 -21.92
CA LYS A 218 -22.74 -6.65 -22.36
C LYS A 218 -23.39 -7.56 -21.32
N ILE A 219 -23.17 -7.30 -20.03
CA ILE A 219 -23.80 -8.09 -18.94
C ILE A 219 -25.32 -7.76 -18.89
N LEU A 220 -25.68 -6.49 -19.04
CA LEU A 220 -27.10 -6.05 -19.07
C LEU A 220 -27.88 -6.63 -20.24
N GLU A 221 -27.23 -6.80 -21.42
CA GLU A 221 -27.87 -7.38 -22.61
C GLU A 221 -28.10 -8.89 -22.50
N LYS A 222 -27.34 -9.57 -21.61
CA LYS A 222 -27.42 -11.03 -21.42
C LYS A 222 -28.37 -11.46 -20.28
N LYS A 223 -28.77 -10.51 -19.43
CA LYS A 223 -29.62 -10.72 -18.26
C LYS A 223 -31.03 -10.19 -18.49
#